data_49029572993d6f004fa10a998a085c7b
#
_entry.id   49029572993d6f004fa10a998a085c7b
#
_cell.length_a   1.000
_cell.length_b   1.000
_cell.length_c   1.000
_cell.angle_alpha   90.00
_cell.angle_beta   90.00
_cell.angle_gamma   90.00
#
_symmetry.space_group_name_H-M   'P 1'
#
loop_
_entity.id
_entity.type
_entity.pdbx_description
1 polymer ?
#
loop_
_entity_poly.entity_id
_entity_poly.type
_entity_poly.pdbx_seq_one_letter_code
_entity_poly.pdbx_strand_id
1 'polypeptide(L)'
;MTLELANLTKQFGHIAAVNDLSLTVNAGEFLALLGPSGSGKTTLLRTIGGLDMPEEGTLRFDGQDITLQPARERKVGFVFQAYALFRHMTVARNIAFGLDVKPWSSRPSRREIKARVDALLARMQLEGLGERYPSQL
;
A
#
# COMPACT_ATOMS: atom_id res chain seq x y z
N MET A 1 -8.78 13.77 2.98
CA MET A 1 -8.09 13.20 1.79
C MET A 1 -9.14 12.53 0.94
N THR A 2 -9.38 13.03 -0.26
CA THR A 2 -10.39 12.49 -1.19
C THR A 2 -9.67 11.86 -2.37
N LEU A 3 -10.06 10.66 -2.77
CA LEU A 3 -9.58 9.97 -3.96
C LEU A 3 -10.67 10.01 -5.03
N GLU A 4 -10.32 10.45 -6.22
CA GLU A 4 -11.25 10.55 -7.36
C GLU A 4 -10.65 9.80 -8.56
N LEU A 5 -11.44 8.92 -9.14
CA LEU A 5 -11.17 8.24 -10.40
C LEU A 5 -12.22 8.68 -11.41
N ALA A 6 -11.81 9.05 -12.60
CA ALA A 6 -12.71 9.40 -13.68
C ALA A 6 -12.35 8.64 -14.96
N ASN A 7 -13.30 7.82 -15.44
CA ASN A 7 -13.22 7.03 -16.67
C ASN A 7 -11.94 6.16 -16.75
N LEU A 8 -11.53 5.61 -15.60
CA LEU A 8 -10.28 4.87 -15.47
C LEU A 8 -10.34 3.55 -16.24
N THR A 9 -9.43 3.34 -17.16
CA THR A 9 -9.28 2.10 -17.93
C THR A 9 -7.88 1.53 -17.78
N LYS A 10 -7.80 0.23 -17.46
CA LYS A 10 -6.55 -0.53 -17.39
C LYS A 10 -6.67 -1.82 -18.19
N GLN A 11 -5.77 -2.00 -19.16
CA GLN A 11 -5.74 -3.15 -20.05
C GLN A 11 -4.45 -3.96 -19.91
N PHE A 12 -4.53 -5.26 -20.20
CA PHE A 12 -3.39 -6.14 -20.38
C PHE A 12 -3.56 -6.86 -21.73
N GLY A 13 -2.80 -6.42 -22.73
CA GLY A 13 -3.01 -6.83 -24.12
C GLY A 13 -4.42 -6.46 -24.59
N HIS A 14 -5.24 -7.45 -24.93
CA HIS A 14 -6.62 -7.23 -25.37
C HIS A 14 -7.68 -7.34 -24.28
N ILE A 15 -7.26 -7.55 -23.02
CA ILE A 15 -8.19 -7.75 -21.91
C ILE A 15 -8.23 -6.45 -21.07
N ALA A 16 -9.40 -5.83 -21.03
CA ALA A 16 -9.65 -4.74 -20.11
C ALA A 16 -9.93 -5.29 -18.70
N ALA A 17 -8.97 -5.13 -17.80
CA ALA A 17 -9.11 -5.56 -16.41
C ALA A 17 -9.90 -4.53 -15.58
N VAL A 18 -9.82 -3.25 -15.94
CA VAL A 18 -10.69 -2.17 -15.46
C VAL A 18 -11.13 -1.42 -16.71
N ASN A 19 -12.41 -1.13 -16.83
CA ASN A 19 -12.98 -0.50 -18.01
C ASN A 19 -13.91 0.64 -17.61
N ASP A 20 -13.58 1.88 -18.00
CA ASP A 20 -14.38 3.09 -17.82
C ASP A 20 -14.94 3.27 -16.39
N LEU A 21 -14.09 3.04 -15.38
CA LEU A 21 -14.50 3.10 -13.98
C LEU A 21 -14.36 4.50 -13.42
N SER A 22 -15.45 5.02 -12.88
CA SER A 22 -15.46 6.29 -12.13
C SER A 22 -15.88 6.02 -10.68
N LEU A 23 -15.17 6.60 -9.72
CA LEU A 23 -15.35 6.37 -8.30
C LEU A 23 -14.81 7.55 -7.50
N THR A 24 -15.52 7.93 -6.45
CA THR A 24 -15.01 8.89 -5.45
C THR A 24 -15.02 8.24 -4.07
N VAL A 25 -13.91 8.37 -3.35
CA VAL A 25 -13.76 7.93 -1.95
C VAL A 25 -13.43 9.14 -1.10
N ASN A 26 -14.30 9.44 -0.15
CA ASN A 26 -14.16 10.63 0.70
C ASN A 26 -13.17 10.41 1.85
N ALA A 27 -12.75 11.51 2.46
CA ALA A 27 -11.89 11.46 3.63
C ALA A 27 -12.51 10.65 4.76
N GLY A 28 -11.75 9.68 5.30
CA GLY A 28 -12.20 8.82 6.39
C GLY A 28 -13.16 7.70 5.97
N GLU A 29 -13.50 7.60 4.69
CA GLU A 29 -14.36 6.57 4.17
C GLU A 29 -13.65 5.22 4.09
N PHE A 30 -14.35 4.15 4.45
CA PHE A 30 -13.94 2.76 4.24
C PHE A 30 -14.71 2.18 3.05
N LEU A 31 -14.00 1.89 1.97
CA LEU A 31 -14.59 1.29 0.76
C LEU A 31 -14.17 -0.17 0.63
N ALA A 32 -15.14 -1.06 0.45
CA ALA A 32 -14.90 -2.47 0.12
C ALA A 32 -15.18 -2.75 -1.36
N LEU A 33 -14.21 -3.36 -2.04
CA LEU A 33 -14.35 -3.84 -3.42
C LEU A 33 -14.78 -5.31 -3.40
N LEU A 34 -16.00 -5.61 -3.83
CA LEU A 34 -16.56 -6.96 -3.88
C LEU A 34 -16.67 -7.45 -5.34
N GLY A 35 -16.52 -8.74 -5.53
CA GLY A 35 -16.67 -9.36 -6.84
C GLY A 35 -15.87 -10.67 -6.96
N PRO A 36 -16.14 -11.49 -8.01
CA PRO A 36 -15.46 -12.77 -8.23
C PRO A 36 -13.96 -12.61 -8.47
N SER A 37 -13.22 -13.71 -8.42
CA SER A 37 -11.81 -13.72 -8.82
C SER A 37 -11.69 -13.30 -10.28
N GLY A 38 -10.67 -12.51 -10.61
CA GLY A 38 -10.45 -11.99 -11.97
C GLY A 38 -11.30 -10.75 -12.35
N SER A 39 -12.14 -10.21 -11.47
CA SER A 39 -12.95 -9.01 -11.76
C SER A 39 -12.19 -7.67 -11.71
N GLY A 40 -10.86 -7.67 -11.74
CA GLY A 40 -10.06 -6.45 -11.81
C GLY A 40 -9.77 -5.74 -10.49
N LYS A 41 -10.26 -6.22 -9.32
CA LYS A 41 -10.05 -5.56 -8.01
C LYS A 41 -8.59 -5.29 -7.69
N THR A 42 -7.75 -6.30 -7.83
CA THR A 42 -6.30 -6.17 -7.58
C THR A 42 -5.66 -5.19 -8.57
N THR A 43 -6.07 -5.24 -9.84
CA THR A 43 -5.60 -4.31 -10.88
C THR A 43 -5.98 -2.88 -10.53
N LEU A 44 -7.24 -2.63 -10.14
CA LEU A 44 -7.68 -1.32 -9.70
C LEU A 44 -6.86 -0.80 -8.53
N LEU A 45 -6.68 -1.61 -7.47
CA LEU A 45 -5.87 -1.23 -6.31
C LEU A 45 -4.41 -0.94 -6.70
N ARG A 46 -3.80 -1.76 -7.58
CA ARG A 46 -2.43 -1.54 -8.08
C ARG A 46 -2.34 -0.23 -8.88
N THR A 47 -3.35 0.07 -9.69
CA THR A 47 -3.42 1.32 -10.46
C THR A 47 -3.56 2.53 -9.51
N ILE A 48 -4.41 2.44 -8.50
CA ILE A 48 -4.53 3.48 -7.46
C ILE A 48 -3.19 3.65 -6.71
N GLY A 49 -2.52 2.55 -6.39
CA GLY A 49 -1.22 2.55 -5.70
C GLY A 49 -0.03 3.01 -6.55
N GLY A 50 -0.21 3.21 -7.86
CA GLY A 50 0.86 3.61 -8.79
C GLY A 50 1.86 2.50 -9.10
N LEU A 51 1.46 1.25 -8.90
CA LEU A 51 2.23 0.07 -9.30
C LEU A 51 1.98 -0.29 -10.78
N ASP A 52 0.80 0.04 -11.27
CA ASP A 52 0.41 -0.04 -12.68
C ASP A 52 -0.11 1.33 -13.13
N MET A 53 0.14 1.71 -14.37
CA MET A 53 -0.39 2.95 -14.94
C MET A 53 -1.65 2.64 -15.74
N PRO A 54 -2.70 3.48 -15.68
CA PRO A 54 -3.86 3.33 -16.53
C PRO A 54 -3.53 3.70 -17.98
N GLU A 55 -4.29 3.19 -18.93
CA GLU A 55 -4.25 3.59 -20.34
C GLU A 55 -5.10 4.82 -20.59
N GLU A 56 -6.25 4.93 -19.86
CA GLU A 56 -7.18 6.06 -20.03
C GLU A 56 -7.73 6.49 -18.66
N GLY A 57 -8.29 7.69 -18.64
CA GLY A 57 -8.89 8.28 -17.46
C GLY A 57 -7.90 9.04 -16.58
N THR A 58 -8.40 9.53 -15.46
CA THR A 58 -7.61 10.30 -14.50
C THR A 58 -7.79 9.80 -13.08
N LEU A 59 -6.75 9.95 -12.28
CA LEU A 59 -6.71 9.64 -10.87
C LEU A 59 -6.22 10.86 -10.10
N ARG A 60 -7.05 11.37 -9.18
CA ARG A 60 -6.74 12.54 -8.37
C ARG A 60 -6.76 12.21 -6.89
N PHE A 61 -5.88 12.84 -6.15
CA PHE A 61 -5.79 12.74 -4.71
C PHE A 61 -5.78 14.15 -4.11
N ASP A 62 -6.82 14.50 -3.33
CA ASP A 62 -7.06 15.87 -2.85
C ASP A 62 -7.01 16.92 -3.97
N GLY A 63 -7.60 16.61 -5.12
CA GLY A 63 -7.64 17.48 -6.30
C GLY A 63 -6.34 17.49 -7.13
N GLN A 64 -5.23 16.94 -6.61
CA GLN A 64 -3.97 16.83 -7.34
C GLN A 64 -4.03 15.62 -8.29
N ASP A 65 -3.71 15.81 -9.55
CA ASP A 65 -3.58 14.72 -10.52
C ASP A 65 -2.32 13.88 -10.20
N ILE A 66 -2.55 12.60 -9.96
CA ILE A 66 -1.50 11.61 -9.67
C ILE A 66 -1.50 10.46 -10.67
N THR A 67 -2.21 10.60 -11.79
CA THR A 67 -2.45 9.53 -12.77
C THR A 67 -1.16 8.84 -13.21
N LEU A 68 -0.14 9.62 -13.57
CA LEU A 68 1.15 9.11 -14.03
C LEU A 68 2.25 9.11 -12.97
N GLN A 69 1.93 9.45 -11.73
CA GLN A 69 2.90 9.39 -10.64
C GLN A 69 3.21 7.94 -10.25
N PRO A 70 4.47 7.54 -10.12
CA PRO A 70 4.86 6.22 -9.65
C PRO A 70 4.55 6.06 -8.15
N ALA A 71 4.41 4.81 -7.68
CA ALA A 71 4.03 4.48 -6.30
C ALA A 71 4.85 5.23 -5.23
N ARG A 72 6.16 5.41 -5.45
CA ARG A 72 7.06 6.12 -4.51
C ARG A 72 6.68 7.59 -4.27
N GLU A 73 5.94 8.21 -5.20
CA GLU A 73 5.55 9.62 -5.16
C GLU A 73 4.13 9.83 -4.64
N ARG A 74 3.28 8.77 -4.68
CA ARG A 74 1.85 8.87 -4.32
C ARG A 74 1.56 8.92 -2.82
N LYS A 75 2.53 8.64 -1.96
CA LYS A 75 2.36 8.58 -0.48
C LYS A 75 1.21 7.67 -0.02
N VAL A 76 0.91 6.63 -0.78
CA VAL A 76 -0.14 5.64 -0.50
C VAL A 76 0.48 4.45 0.23
N GLY A 77 -0.12 4.01 1.33
CA GLY A 77 0.21 2.74 1.97
C GLY A 77 -0.47 1.59 1.22
N PHE A 78 0.31 0.59 0.80
CA PHE A 78 -0.20 -0.57 0.08
C PHE A 78 0.13 -1.86 0.85
N VAL A 79 -0.90 -2.67 1.13
CA VAL A 79 -0.74 -3.98 1.76
C VAL A 79 -0.97 -5.06 0.70
N PHE A 80 0.06 -5.83 0.40
CA PHE A 80 -0.03 -6.92 -0.58
C PHE A 80 -0.74 -8.15 0.01
N GLN A 81 -1.47 -8.88 -0.82
CA GLN A 81 -2.13 -10.11 -0.43
C GLN A 81 -1.15 -11.17 0.10
N ALA A 82 0.06 -11.22 -0.43
CA ALA A 82 1.14 -12.10 0.02
C ALA A 82 2.01 -11.49 1.13
N TYR A 83 1.53 -10.41 1.79
CA TYR A 83 2.18 -9.69 2.89
C TYR A 83 3.56 -9.09 2.61
N ALA A 84 4.25 -9.46 1.53
CA ALA A 84 5.54 -8.91 1.07
C ALA A 84 6.63 -8.81 2.16
N LEU A 85 6.75 -9.83 3.02
CA LEU A 85 7.72 -9.86 4.11
C LEU A 85 9.14 -10.09 3.59
N PHE A 86 10.11 -9.38 4.16
CA PHE A 86 11.53 -9.64 3.95
C PHE A 86 11.94 -10.88 4.76
N ARG A 87 12.01 -12.03 4.09
CA ARG A 87 12.26 -13.34 4.72
C ARG A 87 13.59 -13.44 5.45
N HIS A 88 14.57 -12.63 5.03
CA HIS A 88 15.92 -12.55 5.61
C HIS A 88 16.03 -11.58 6.80
N MET A 89 14.92 -10.94 7.18
CA MET A 89 14.85 -10.05 8.33
C MET A 89 13.96 -10.64 9.42
N THR A 90 14.27 -10.31 10.68
CA THR A 90 13.42 -10.66 11.82
C THR A 90 12.11 -9.89 11.76
N VAL A 91 11.13 -10.32 12.56
CA VAL A 91 9.83 -9.64 12.69
C VAL A 91 10.02 -8.18 13.09
N ALA A 92 10.84 -7.91 14.10
CA ALA A 92 11.15 -6.55 14.54
C ALA A 92 11.78 -5.70 13.43
N ARG A 93 12.68 -6.26 12.62
CA ARG A 93 13.30 -5.57 11.49
C ARG A 93 12.31 -5.32 10.34
N ASN A 94 11.41 -6.26 10.07
CA ASN A 94 10.33 -6.05 9.10
C ASN A 94 9.45 -4.86 9.50
N ILE A 95 9.05 -4.79 10.78
CA ILE A 95 8.24 -3.69 11.32
C ILE A 95 9.01 -2.36 11.28
N ALA A 96 10.30 -2.37 11.64
CA ALA A 96 11.14 -1.18 11.65
C ALA A 96 11.48 -0.64 10.26
N PHE A 97 11.43 -1.49 9.21
CA PHE A 97 11.99 -1.21 7.88
C PHE A 97 11.55 0.15 7.32
N GLY A 98 10.25 0.45 7.36
CA GLY A 98 9.71 1.72 6.84
C GLY A 98 10.23 2.97 7.58
N LEU A 99 10.73 2.83 8.81
CA LEU A 99 11.38 3.89 9.57
C LEU A 99 12.89 3.94 9.30
N ASP A 100 13.51 2.77 9.14
CA ASP A 100 14.96 2.64 8.92
C ASP A 100 15.40 3.19 7.56
N VAL A 101 14.55 3.08 6.53
CA VAL A 101 14.85 3.57 5.17
C VAL A 101 14.58 5.07 4.98
N LYS A 102 14.05 5.76 5.99
CA LYS A 102 13.84 7.21 5.90
C LYS A 102 15.16 7.96 5.76
N PRO A 103 15.17 9.12 5.06
CA PRO A 103 16.31 10.01 5.05
C PRO A 103 16.77 10.34 6.47
N TRP A 104 18.06 10.50 6.65
CA TRP A 104 18.66 10.75 7.97
C TRP A 104 18.02 11.93 8.71
N SER A 105 17.64 12.98 7.97
CA SER A 105 17.00 14.19 8.50
C SER A 105 15.59 13.97 9.09
N SER A 106 14.91 12.90 8.69
CA SER A 106 13.53 12.56 9.10
C SER A 106 13.40 11.21 9.79
N ARG A 107 14.54 10.50 9.96
CA ARG A 107 14.58 9.19 10.62
C ARG A 107 14.47 9.38 12.14
N PRO A 108 13.53 8.69 12.81
CA PRO A 108 13.49 8.67 14.27
C PRO A 108 14.76 8.03 14.85
N SER A 109 15.09 8.37 16.08
CA SER A 109 16.19 7.74 16.80
C SER A 109 15.99 6.23 16.95
N ARG A 110 17.08 5.47 17.09
CA ARG A 110 17.00 4.01 17.32
C ARG A 110 16.13 3.65 18.52
N ARG A 111 16.15 4.47 19.58
CA ARG A 111 15.32 4.28 20.77
C ARG A 111 13.84 4.43 20.46
N GLU A 112 13.47 5.44 19.67
CA GLU A 112 12.08 5.66 19.23
C GLU A 112 11.60 4.57 18.30
N ILE A 113 12.43 4.11 17.33
CA ILE A 113 12.10 3.00 16.46
C ILE A 113 11.82 1.76 17.29
N LYS A 114 12.73 1.43 18.23
CA LYS A 114 12.53 0.27 19.12
C LYS A 114 11.23 0.37 19.90
N ALA A 115 10.95 1.51 20.51
CA ALA A 115 9.72 1.71 21.28
C ALA A 115 8.46 1.53 20.44
N ARG A 116 8.46 2.04 19.19
CA ARG A 116 7.34 1.84 18.25
C ARG A 116 7.17 0.38 17.84
N VAL A 117 8.26 -0.32 17.59
CA VAL A 117 8.26 -1.76 17.25
C VAL A 117 7.70 -2.57 18.43
N ASP A 118 8.19 -2.34 19.64
CA ASP A 118 7.73 -3.05 20.84
C ASP A 118 6.23 -2.80 21.09
N ALA A 119 5.76 -1.57 20.91
CA ALA A 119 4.34 -1.22 21.03
C ALA A 119 3.46 -1.91 19.98
N LEU A 120 3.94 -2.04 18.74
CA LEU A 120 3.21 -2.77 17.68
C LEU A 120 3.18 -4.27 17.95
N LEU A 121 4.29 -4.86 18.38
CA LEU A 121 4.35 -6.28 18.76
C LEU A 121 3.35 -6.57 19.88
N ALA A 122 3.29 -5.73 20.91
CA ALA A 122 2.33 -5.87 22.00
C ALA A 122 0.88 -5.78 21.50
N ARG A 123 0.56 -4.79 20.65
CA ARG A 123 -0.80 -4.65 20.09
C ARG A 123 -1.25 -5.85 19.26
N MET A 124 -0.30 -6.54 18.62
CA MET A 124 -0.55 -7.72 17.78
C MET A 124 -0.40 -9.04 18.53
N GLN A 125 -0.16 -9.00 19.87
CA GLN A 125 0.07 -10.19 20.72
C GLN A 125 1.26 -11.04 20.23
N LEU A 126 2.30 -10.36 19.77
CA LEU A 126 3.56 -10.95 19.27
C LEU A 126 4.76 -10.63 20.18
N GLU A 127 4.51 -10.34 21.47
CA GLU A 127 5.57 -10.09 22.44
C GLU A 127 6.52 -11.29 22.51
N GLY A 128 7.81 -11.01 22.53
CA GLY A 128 8.86 -12.02 22.55
C GLY A 128 9.18 -12.67 21.20
N LEU A 129 8.39 -12.39 20.14
CA LEU A 129 8.62 -12.95 18.80
C LEU A 129 9.41 -12.01 17.88
N GLY A 130 9.80 -10.85 18.35
CA GLY A 130 10.47 -9.82 17.54
C GLY A 130 11.77 -10.28 16.87
N GLU A 131 12.53 -11.18 17.52
CA GLU A 131 13.80 -11.71 17.00
C GLU A 131 13.62 -12.94 16.10
N ARG A 132 12.41 -13.46 15.95
CA ARG A 132 12.13 -14.57 15.03
C ARG A 132 12.08 -14.10 13.58
N TYR A 133 12.40 -15.01 12.68
CA TYR A 133 12.20 -14.82 11.24
C TYR A 133 10.77 -15.20 10.84
N PRO A 134 10.23 -14.66 9.72
CA PRO A 134 8.89 -15.02 9.24
C PRO A 134 8.66 -16.52 9.05
N SER A 135 9.70 -17.27 8.73
CA SER A 135 9.63 -18.74 8.59
C SER A 135 9.49 -19.50 9.92
N GLN A 136 9.61 -18.80 11.04
CA GLN A 136 9.53 -19.37 12.40
C GLN A 136 8.19 -19.00 13.10
N LEU A 137 7.31 -18.32 12.39
CA LEU A 137 5.93 -18.02 12.79
C LEU A 137 4.98 -18.92 12.01
#